data_5ff1d557e004e1a9f6471b7ce4e0686d
#
_entry.id   5ff1d557e004e1a9f6471b7ce4e0686d
#
_cell.length_a   1.000
_cell.length_b   1.000
_cell.length_c   1.000
_cell.angle_alpha   90.00
_cell.angle_beta   90.00
_cell.angle_gamma   90.00
#
_symmetry.space_group_name_H-M   'P 1'
#
loop_
_entity.id
_entity.type
_entity.pdbx_description
1 polymer ?
#
loop_
_entity_poly.entity_id
_entity_poly.type
_entity_poly.pdbx_seq_one_letter_code
_entity_poly.pdbx_strand_id
1 'polypeptide(L)'
;MARSDHGPGSQLPVTPTTLADVAEKAGVSRQTVSNAVNNPDLLRPDTLERVRQTIAELGYSPNRAARNLRTRTSSLIGLRFTPAQEGTANAMMDRFVHSLVEASDEAGYHVLLFPADDEDPVGVYDNLLRSTAVDAFVVTDTYLGNPQAAWLSQQRAPFVAFGRPWDDDVARHVWVDVDGSAGTRLATQHLIDRGHTRIAWIGWRKDSPIGEDRRSGWLSTMHANGLSTTGLASRVEDVVHSGAEAAAVLLDESEPTAFVCASDTLAMGVLHTLWIRQLAPGRDIAVVGFDDSQVAQVFPVGLTSVRQPLEDVAVEIVRTLRALLSHQPVEARGVLLEPSLVIRESS
;
A
#
# COMPACT_ATOMS: atom_id res chain seq x y z
N MET A 1 19.62 52.99 28.27
CA MET A 1 18.16 53.12 28.09
C MET A 1 17.58 51.73 27.86
N ALA A 2 16.64 51.40 28.65
CA ALA A 2 15.95 50.19 28.97
C ALA A 2 15.98 49.02 27.94
N ARG A 3 16.55 47.89 28.37
CA ARG A 3 16.30 46.55 27.83
C ARG A 3 15.01 46.04 28.44
N SER A 4 13.99 45.80 27.61
CA SER A 4 12.78 45.11 28.01
C SER A 4 13.04 43.60 27.95
N ASP A 5 13.18 43.03 29.11
CA ASP A 5 13.28 41.59 29.38
C ASP A 5 11.87 40.96 29.25
N HIS A 6 11.64 40.21 28.18
CA HIS A 6 10.46 39.38 28.07
C HIS A 6 10.91 37.92 28.28
N GLY A 7 10.88 37.51 29.55
CA GLY A 7 11.07 36.11 29.93
C GLY A 7 9.99 35.21 29.31
N PRO A 8 10.38 33.98 28.88
CA PRO A 8 9.39 32.99 28.38
C PRO A 8 8.50 32.52 29.50
N GLY A 9 7.20 32.78 29.37
CA GLY A 9 6.18 32.26 30.27
C GLY A 9 6.27 30.74 30.32
N SER A 10 6.66 30.22 31.47
CA SER A 10 6.59 28.81 31.84
C SER A 10 5.15 28.36 31.81
N GLN A 11 4.68 27.77 30.71
CA GLN A 11 3.46 27.01 30.72
C GLN A 11 3.73 25.74 31.53
N LEU A 12 3.14 25.64 32.71
CA LEU A 12 3.12 24.43 33.51
C LEU A 12 2.54 23.29 32.65
N PRO A 13 3.08 22.06 32.73
CA PRO A 13 2.53 20.93 32.01
C PRO A 13 1.06 20.74 32.46
N VAL A 14 0.14 20.83 31.51
CA VAL A 14 -1.28 20.53 31.75
C VAL A 14 -1.35 19.06 32.18
N THR A 15 -1.67 18.82 33.45
CA THR A 15 -1.87 17.47 33.96
C THR A 15 -3.01 16.84 33.18
N PRO A 16 -2.83 15.72 32.49
CA PRO A 16 -3.90 15.14 31.69
C PRO A 16 -5.05 14.71 32.61
N THR A 17 -6.26 15.08 32.21
CA THR A 17 -7.49 14.68 32.91
C THR A 17 -7.56 13.17 33.04
N THR A 18 -7.85 12.67 34.22
CA THR A 18 -7.89 11.23 34.53
C THR A 18 -9.33 10.71 34.57
N LEU A 19 -9.51 9.39 34.52
CA LEU A 19 -10.79 8.73 34.73
C LEU A 19 -11.37 9.05 36.11
N ALA A 20 -10.52 9.33 37.11
CA ALA A 20 -10.94 9.71 38.44
C ALA A 20 -11.59 11.09 38.47
N ASP A 21 -11.04 12.05 37.74
CA ASP A 21 -11.57 13.41 37.66
C ASP A 21 -12.97 13.45 37.00
N VAL A 22 -13.15 12.61 35.95
CA VAL A 22 -14.48 12.44 35.34
C VAL A 22 -15.48 11.81 36.31
N ALA A 23 -15.05 10.77 37.03
CA ALA A 23 -15.92 10.08 38.01
C ALA A 23 -16.36 11.02 39.12
N GLU A 24 -15.45 11.83 39.66
CA GLU A 24 -15.76 12.83 40.70
C GLU A 24 -16.73 13.90 40.18
N LYS A 25 -16.43 14.49 39.01
CA LYS A 25 -17.27 15.56 38.44
C LYS A 25 -18.65 15.05 37.99
N ALA A 26 -18.73 13.83 37.45
CA ALA A 26 -20.02 13.22 37.06
C ALA A 26 -20.81 12.64 38.24
N GLY A 27 -20.25 12.56 39.45
CA GLY A 27 -20.89 11.98 40.64
C GLY A 27 -21.14 10.47 40.50
N VAL A 28 -20.20 9.73 39.91
CA VAL A 28 -20.33 8.28 39.68
C VAL A 28 -19.05 7.55 40.07
N SER A 29 -19.07 6.21 40.06
CA SER A 29 -17.89 5.42 40.30
C SER A 29 -16.95 5.42 39.06
N ARG A 30 -15.65 5.18 39.27
CA ARG A 30 -14.67 4.97 38.18
C ARG A 30 -15.11 3.83 37.23
N GLN A 31 -15.74 2.78 37.78
CA GLN A 31 -16.29 1.68 36.99
C GLN A 31 -17.44 2.15 36.09
N THR A 32 -18.28 3.07 36.56
CA THR A 32 -19.37 3.64 35.77
C THR A 32 -18.83 4.46 34.60
N VAL A 33 -17.78 5.27 34.81
CA VAL A 33 -17.09 5.99 33.71
C VAL A 33 -16.46 5.01 32.73
N SER A 34 -15.78 3.97 33.21
CA SER A 34 -15.22 2.93 32.37
C SER A 34 -16.29 2.22 31.54
N ASN A 35 -17.45 1.94 32.12
CA ASN A 35 -18.57 1.34 31.40
C ASN A 35 -19.19 2.32 30.38
N ALA A 36 -19.29 3.61 30.69
CA ALA A 36 -19.76 4.61 29.73
C ALA A 36 -18.93 4.68 28.45
N VAL A 37 -17.62 4.43 28.59
CA VAL A 37 -16.67 4.43 27.46
C VAL A 37 -16.66 3.10 26.71
N ASN A 38 -16.68 1.96 27.43
CA ASN A 38 -16.40 0.65 26.83
C ASN A 38 -17.65 -0.24 26.65
N ASN A 39 -18.68 -0.08 27.47
CA ASN A 39 -19.89 -0.92 27.50
C ASN A 39 -21.12 -0.05 27.83
N PRO A 40 -21.50 0.91 26.97
CA PRO A 40 -22.56 1.90 27.25
C PRO A 40 -23.90 1.24 27.54
N ASP A 41 -24.16 0.07 26.95
CA ASP A 41 -25.41 -0.67 27.12
C ASP A 41 -25.65 -1.18 28.57
N LEU A 42 -24.59 -1.19 29.38
CA LEU A 42 -24.70 -1.56 30.80
C LEU A 42 -25.18 -0.41 31.69
N LEU A 43 -25.37 0.79 31.14
CA LEU A 43 -25.75 1.98 31.90
C LEU A 43 -27.16 2.45 31.54
N ARG A 44 -27.81 3.09 32.53
CA ARG A 44 -29.06 3.81 32.28
C ARG A 44 -28.78 5.01 31.37
N PRO A 45 -29.70 5.35 30.44
CA PRO A 45 -29.53 6.45 29.49
C PRO A 45 -29.10 7.77 30.13
N ASP A 46 -29.76 8.16 31.22
CA ASP A 46 -29.48 9.42 31.94
C ASP A 46 -28.05 9.45 32.54
N THR A 47 -27.59 8.30 33.02
CA THR A 47 -26.22 8.18 33.57
C THR A 47 -25.19 8.23 32.47
N LEU A 48 -25.44 7.56 31.35
CA LEU A 48 -24.57 7.56 30.17
C LEU A 48 -24.41 8.96 29.61
N GLU A 49 -25.51 9.69 29.43
CA GLU A 49 -25.51 11.05 28.91
C GLU A 49 -24.72 12.01 29.80
N ARG A 50 -24.98 11.97 31.13
CA ARG A 50 -24.23 12.79 32.09
C ARG A 50 -22.73 12.51 32.07
N VAL A 51 -22.31 11.24 31.97
CA VAL A 51 -20.89 10.90 31.91
C VAL A 51 -20.29 11.36 30.60
N ARG A 52 -20.97 11.20 29.46
CA ARG A 52 -20.51 11.67 28.14
C ARG A 52 -20.32 13.18 28.11
N GLN A 53 -21.26 13.92 28.65
CA GLN A 53 -21.15 15.38 28.76
C GLN A 53 -19.94 15.77 29.61
N THR A 54 -19.74 15.12 30.78
CA THR A 54 -18.58 15.39 31.65
C THR A 54 -17.26 15.07 30.97
N ILE A 55 -17.18 13.98 30.18
CA ILE A 55 -16.02 13.63 29.38
C ILE A 55 -15.71 14.75 28.38
N ALA A 56 -16.71 15.24 27.65
CA ALA A 56 -16.53 16.32 26.67
C ALA A 56 -16.12 17.63 27.36
N GLU A 57 -16.69 18.00 28.47
CA GLU A 57 -16.34 19.21 29.21
C GLU A 57 -14.92 19.21 29.78
N LEU A 58 -14.44 18.05 30.22
CA LEU A 58 -13.09 17.90 30.78
C LEU A 58 -12.03 17.60 29.72
N GLY A 59 -12.43 17.38 28.46
CA GLY A 59 -11.50 16.94 27.40
C GLY A 59 -10.83 15.62 27.73
N TYR A 60 -11.51 14.74 28.51
CA TYR A 60 -10.95 13.45 28.89
C TYR A 60 -10.88 12.54 27.67
N SER A 61 -9.69 12.06 27.40
CA SER A 61 -9.45 10.99 26.43
C SER A 61 -9.01 9.73 27.18
N PRO A 62 -9.65 8.57 26.93
CA PRO A 62 -9.25 7.32 27.57
C PRO A 62 -7.78 7.03 27.33
N ASN A 63 -7.04 6.76 28.40
CA ASN A 63 -5.62 6.40 28.28
C ASN A 63 -5.49 5.04 27.59
N ARG A 64 -5.03 5.05 26.33
CA ARG A 64 -4.82 3.85 25.51
C ARG A 64 -3.84 2.87 26.20
N ALA A 65 -2.78 3.37 26.83
CA ALA A 65 -1.83 2.50 27.52
C ALA A 65 -2.48 1.69 28.65
N ALA A 66 -3.40 2.32 29.44
CA ALA A 66 -4.14 1.65 30.48
C ALA A 66 -5.16 0.63 29.91
N ARG A 67 -5.75 0.93 28.73
CA ARG A 67 -6.64 0.01 28.03
C ARG A 67 -5.83 -1.19 27.49
N ASN A 68 -4.73 -0.93 26.83
CA ASN A 68 -3.84 -1.95 26.24
C ASN A 68 -3.31 -2.93 27.30
N LEU A 69 -2.91 -2.43 28.47
CA LEU A 69 -2.53 -3.28 29.61
C LEU A 69 -3.65 -4.23 30.06
N ARG A 70 -4.90 -3.77 30.00
CA ARG A 70 -6.05 -4.59 30.42
C ARG A 70 -6.47 -5.59 29.36
N THR A 71 -6.47 -5.19 28.07
CA THR A 71 -6.89 -6.03 26.95
C THR A 71 -5.76 -6.87 26.38
N ARG A 72 -4.50 -6.55 26.72
CA ARG A 72 -3.29 -7.13 26.12
C ARG A 72 -3.25 -6.97 24.59
N THR A 73 -3.84 -5.88 24.10
CA THR A 73 -3.85 -5.51 22.68
C THR A 73 -3.29 -4.11 22.52
N SER A 74 -2.47 -3.89 21.51
CA SER A 74 -1.90 -2.57 21.20
C SER A 74 -2.81 -1.73 20.31
N SER A 75 -3.70 -2.36 19.58
CA SER A 75 -4.47 -1.78 18.45
C SER A 75 -3.55 -1.19 17.38
N LEU A 76 -2.35 -1.73 17.24
CA LEU A 76 -1.37 -1.31 16.24
C LEU A 76 -1.11 -2.45 15.25
N ILE A 77 -1.06 -2.11 13.97
CA ILE A 77 -0.64 -2.96 12.87
C ILE A 77 0.73 -2.47 12.42
N GLY A 78 1.73 -3.34 12.44
CA GLY A 78 3.08 -3.03 11.99
C GLY A 78 3.20 -3.13 10.47
N LEU A 79 3.75 -2.12 9.84
CA LEU A 79 4.12 -2.13 8.43
C LEU A 79 5.58 -1.72 8.29
N ARG A 80 6.39 -2.59 7.66
CA ARG A 80 7.78 -2.28 7.34
C ARG A 80 7.81 -1.19 6.27
N PHE A 81 8.58 -0.15 6.52
CA PHE A 81 8.80 0.95 5.60
C PHE A 81 10.21 0.87 5.02
N THR A 82 10.30 0.78 3.71
CA THR A 82 11.56 0.90 3.00
C THR A 82 11.64 2.32 2.45
N PRO A 83 12.63 3.14 2.87
CA PRO A 83 12.79 4.47 2.31
C PRO A 83 12.92 4.41 0.80
N ALA A 84 12.31 5.36 0.10
CA ALA A 84 12.48 5.48 -1.33
C ALA A 84 13.98 5.65 -1.65
N GLN A 85 14.50 4.84 -2.54
CA GLN A 85 15.84 5.05 -3.07
C GLN A 85 15.86 6.34 -3.90
N GLU A 86 17.00 7.03 -3.95
CA GLU A 86 17.13 8.29 -4.68
C GLU A 86 16.62 8.14 -6.12
N GLY A 87 15.65 8.98 -6.48
CA GLY A 87 15.06 9.02 -7.83
C GLY A 87 13.82 8.18 -8.07
N THR A 88 13.36 7.39 -7.11
CA THR A 88 12.13 6.59 -7.22
C THR A 88 11.06 7.11 -6.27
N ALA A 89 10.10 7.85 -6.80
CA ALA A 89 8.86 8.09 -6.05
C ALA A 89 8.01 6.82 -6.14
N ASN A 90 7.91 6.05 -5.06
CA ASN A 90 7.04 4.88 -5.00
C ASN A 90 5.59 5.32 -4.75
N ALA A 91 5.01 6.00 -5.75
CA ALA A 91 3.66 6.58 -5.66
C ALA A 91 2.59 5.52 -5.40
N MET A 92 2.80 4.29 -5.83
CA MET A 92 1.91 3.16 -5.55
C MET A 92 1.94 2.81 -4.06
N MET A 93 3.14 2.68 -3.47
CA MET A 93 3.28 2.37 -2.04
C MET A 93 2.76 3.50 -1.16
N ASP A 94 2.98 4.75 -1.54
CA ASP A 94 2.45 5.91 -0.83
C ASP A 94 0.91 5.87 -0.78
N ARG A 95 0.26 5.63 -1.92
CA ARG A 95 -1.20 5.46 -2.00
C ARG A 95 -1.68 4.27 -1.19
N PHE A 96 -0.98 3.13 -1.24
CA PHE A 96 -1.31 1.96 -0.44
C PHE A 96 -1.25 2.25 1.06
N VAL A 97 -0.19 2.95 1.54
CA VAL A 97 -0.05 3.32 2.95
C VAL A 97 -1.21 4.21 3.40
N HIS A 98 -1.60 5.21 2.60
CA HIS A 98 -2.76 6.04 2.89
C HIS A 98 -4.05 5.21 3.02
N SER A 99 -4.33 4.36 2.03
CA SER A 99 -5.51 3.48 2.04
C SER A 99 -5.50 2.52 3.24
N LEU A 100 -4.30 1.98 3.59
CA LEU A 100 -4.16 1.10 4.76
C LEU A 100 -4.41 1.84 6.08
N VAL A 101 -3.96 3.09 6.20
CA VAL A 101 -4.22 3.93 7.39
C VAL A 101 -5.71 4.20 7.54
N GLU A 102 -6.40 4.59 6.46
CA GLU A 102 -7.85 4.84 6.46
C GLU A 102 -8.64 3.58 6.83
N ALA A 103 -8.40 2.47 6.15
CA ALA A 103 -9.07 1.20 6.44
C ALA A 103 -8.79 0.69 7.87
N SER A 104 -7.56 0.91 8.37
CA SER A 104 -7.19 0.54 9.74
C SER A 104 -7.91 1.38 10.78
N ASP A 105 -8.01 2.69 10.57
CA ASP A 105 -8.69 3.61 11.50
C ASP A 105 -10.19 3.30 11.60
N GLU A 106 -10.85 3.04 10.48
CA GLU A 106 -12.25 2.59 10.45
C GLU A 106 -12.47 1.29 11.23
N ALA A 107 -11.46 0.41 11.23
CA ALA A 107 -11.49 -0.85 11.96
C ALA A 107 -11.06 -0.73 13.44
N GLY A 108 -10.66 0.46 13.89
CA GLY A 108 -10.20 0.75 15.25
C GLY A 108 -8.73 0.40 15.52
N TYR A 109 -7.93 0.26 14.47
CA TYR A 109 -6.48 0.06 14.52
C TYR A 109 -5.73 1.29 14.01
N HIS A 110 -4.44 1.37 14.31
CA HIS A 110 -3.54 2.35 13.70
C HIS A 110 -2.34 1.63 13.11
N VAL A 111 -1.68 2.27 12.16
CA VAL A 111 -0.50 1.73 11.49
C VAL A 111 0.76 2.27 12.15
N LEU A 112 1.65 1.37 12.56
CA LEU A 112 2.99 1.65 13.01
C LEU A 112 3.98 1.38 11.88
N LEU A 113 4.57 2.44 11.33
CA LEU A 113 5.64 2.30 10.34
C LEU A 113 6.98 2.08 11.07
N PHE A 114 7.76 1.11 10.61
CA PHE A 114 9.10 0.85 11.13
C PHE A 114 10.10 0.63 9.99
N PRO A 115 11.38 1.02 10.18
CA PRO A 115 12.38 0.94 9.12
C PRO A 115 12.72 -0.50 8.77
N ALA A 116 13.13 -0.69 7.51
CA ALA A 116 13.79 -1.92 7.08
C ALA A 116 15.21 -1.99 7.67
N ASP A 117 15.64 -3.20 8.00
CA ASP A 117 17.03 -3.51 8.28
C ASP A 117 17.41 -4.72 7.40
N ASP A 118 18.31 -4.48 6.45
CA ASP A 118 18.71 -5.51 5.50
C ASP A 118 19.75 -6.49 6.10
N GLU A 119 20.45 -6.08 7.16
CA GLU A 119 21.40 -6.95 7.89
C GLU A 119 20.66 -7.87 8.85
N ASP A 120 19.53 -7.39 9.42
CA ASP A 120 18.66 -8.21 10.29
C ASP A 120 17.18 -8.06 9.88
N PRO A 121 16.77 -8.75 8.81
CA PRO A 121 15.45 -8.56 8.21
C PRO A 121 14.26 -8.97 9.11
N VAL A 122 14.52 -9.67 10.24
CA VAL A 122 13.47 -10.14 11.16
C VAL A 122 13.58 -9.55 12.57
N GLY A 123 14.72 -8.97 12.95
CA GLY A 123 14.98 -8.52 14.32
C GLY A 123 14.01 -7.44 14.80
N VAL A 124 13.63 -6.51 13.94
CA VAL A 124 12.63 -5.49 14.30
C VAL A 124 11.26 -6.13 14.52
N TYR A 125 10.87 -7.11 13.71
CA TYR A 125 9.63 -7.87 13.91
C TYR A 125 9.62 -8.62 15.24
N ASP A 126 10.75 -9.28 15.60
CA ASP A 126 10.90 -9.99 16.88
C ASP A 126 10.75 -9.03 18.06
N ASN A 127 11.39 -7.87 18.01
CA ASN A 127 11.30 -6.86 19.07
C ASN A 127 9.86 -6.34 19.23
N LEU A 128 9.19 -5.97 18.13
CA LEU A 128 7.81 -5.49 18.15
C LEU A 128 6.84 -6.54 18.67
N LEU A 129 7.04 -7.81 18.30
CA LEU A 129 6.22 -8.93 18.78
C LEU A 129 6.43 -9.20 20.28
N ARG A 130 7.67 -9.29 20.74
CA ARG A 130 8.00 -9.54 22.16
C ARG A 130 7.57 -8.43 23.09
N SER A 131 7.68 -7.19 22.63
CA SER A 131 7.23 -6.01 23.41
C SER A 131 5.72 -5.80 23.37
N THR A 132 4.98 -6.65 22.62
CA THR A 132 3.55 -6.45 22.36
C THR A 132 3.22 -5.03 21.82
N ALA A 133 4.16 -4.46 21.09
CA ALA A 133 4.01 -3.13 20.52
C ALA A 133 3.01 -3.12 19.35
N VAL A 134 2.84 -4.24 18.66
CA VAL A 134 1.85 -4.42 17.59
C VAL A 134 1.07 -5.72 17.79
N ASP A 135 -0.16 -5.76 17.29
CA ASP A 135 -1.01 -6.96 17.36
C ASP A 135 -0.87 -7.84 16.12
N ALA A 136 -0.52 -7.24 14.99
CA ALA A 136 -0.38 -7.92 13.71
C ALA A 136 0.57 -7.15 12.79
N PHE A 137 0.91 -7.76 11.64
CA PHE A 137 1.73 -7.14 10.61
C PHE A 137 1.08 -7.18 9.24
N VAL A 138 1.40 -6.18 8.43
CA VAL A 138 1.27 -6.23 6.97
C VAL A 138 2.67 -6.39 6.40
N VAL A 139 2.86 -7.42 5.57
CA VAL A 139 4.13 -7.68 4.89
C VAL A 139 3.97 -7.28 3.43
N THR A 140 4.81 -6.37 2.99
CA THR A 140 4.95 -5.97 1.58
C THR A 140 6.24 -6.54 1.00
N ASP A 141 6.55 -6.22 -0.25
CA ASP A 141 7.78 -6.65 -0.93
C ASP A 141 7.92 -8.19 -0.96
N THR A 142 6.86 -8.88 -1.36
CA THR A 142 6.88 -10.34 -1.49
C THR A 142 7.77 -10.75 -2.66
N TYR A 143 8.82 -11.48 -2.35
CA TYR A 143 9.76 -12.05 -3.30
C TYR A 143 10.10 -13.49 -2.93
N LEU A 144 10.75 -14.19 -3.86
CA LEU A 144 11.21 -15.56 -3.66
C LEU A 144 12.11 -15.67 -2.42
N GLY A 145 11.73 -16.52 -1.45
CA GLY A 145 12.51 -16.71 -0.24
C GLY A 145 12.40 -15.59 0.80
N ASN A 146 11.32 -14.81 0.78
CA ASN A 146 11.09 -13.73 1.74
C ASN A 146 11.20 -14.23 3.20
N PRO A 147 12.21 -13.78 3.98
CA PRO A 147 12.45 -14.30 5.31
C PRO A 147 11.42 -13.84 6.34
N GLN A 148 10.78 -12.68 6.12
CA GLN A 148 9.82 -12.10 7.07
C GLN A 148 8.56 -12.95 7.13
N ALA A 149 7.96 -13.30 5.97
CA ALA A 149 6.76 -14.12 5.91
C ALA A 149 7.01 -15.54 6.50
N ALA A 150 8.16 -16.13 6.18
CA ALA A 150 8.57 -17.42 6.71
C ALA A 150 8.73 -17.39 8.24
N TRP A 151 9.44 -16.38 8.76
CA TRP A 151 9.66 -16.19 10.18
C TRP A 151 8.37 -15.93 10.96
N LEU A 152 7.52 -14.99 10.48
CA LEU A 152 6.22 -14.69 11.10
C LEU A 152 5.32 -15.93 11.16
N SER A 153 5.33 -16.76 10.10
CA SER A 153 4.60 -18.03 10.08
C SER A 153 5.11 -19.01 11.14
N GLN A 154 6.43 -19.11 11.34
CA GLN A 154 7.04 -19.95 12.38
C GLN A 154 6.67 -19.46 13.78
N GLN A 155 6.64 -18.15 14.00
CA GLN A 155 6.22 -17.54 15.27
C GLN A 155 4.70 -17.60 15.49
N ARG A 156 3.92 -18.02 14.50
CA ARG A 156 2.45 -17.96 14.50
C ARG A 156 1.92 -16.54 14.75
N ALA A 157 2.68 -15.54 14.37
CA ALA A 157 2.29 -14.15 14.48
C ALA A 157 1.17 -13.84 13.46
N PRO A 158 0.13 -13.08 13.83
CA PRO A 158 -0.89 -12.64 12.88
C PRO A 158 -0.28 -11.71 11.84
N PHE A 159 -0.41 -12.05 10.56
CA PHE A 159 -0.02 -11.15 9.47
C PHE A 159 -0.77 -11.47 8.18
N VAL A 160 -0.86 -10.50 7.29
CA VAL A 160 -1.32 -10.65 5.91
C VAL A 160 -0.25 -10.08 4.99
N ALA A 161 0.08 -10.79 3.91
CA ALA A 161 0.98 -10.28 2.88
C ALA A 161 0.20 -9.49 1.82
N PHE A 162 0.72 -8.33 1.41
CA PHE A 162 0.37 -7.67 0.17
C PHE A 162 1.33 -8.16 -0.89
N GLY A 163 0.85 -9.07 -1.71
CA GLY A 163 1.60 -9.84 -2.69
C GLY A 163 1.52 -11.35 -2.41
N ARG A 164 1.36 -12.12 -3.47
CA ARG A 164 1.27 -13.59 -3.38
C ARG A 164 2.65 -14.23 -3.10
N PRO A 165 2.69 -15.45 -2.55
CA PRO A 165 3.92 -16.23 -2.46
C PRO A 165 4.24 -16.83 -3.84
N TRP A 166 5.24 -16.26 -4.53
CA TRP A 166 5.47 -16.45 -5.96
C TRP A 166 5.97 -17.84 -6.38
N ASP A 167 6.47 -18.67 -5.46
CA ASP A 167 7.05 -19.97 -5.77
C ASP A 167 6.85 -21.00 -4.69
N ASP A 168 6.05 -20.68 -3.70
CA ASP A 168 5.89 -21.55 -2.55
C ASP A 168 4.48 -22.14 -2.51
N ASP A 169 4.29 -23.26 -3.19
CA ASP A 169 3.09 -24.11 -3.05
C ASP A 169 2.89 -24.56 -1.59
N VAL A 170 3.89 -24.39 -0.74
CA VAL A 170 3.89 -24.74 0.69
C VAL A 170 3.54 -23.52 1.55
N ALA A 171 3.66 -22.29 1.04
CA ALA A 171 3.33 -21.09 1.78
C ALA A 171 1.87 -21.12 2.24
N ARG A 172 1.69 -21.06 3.56
CA ARG A 172 0.38 -21.22 4.20
C ARG A 172 -0.16 -19.94 4.80
N HIS A 173 0.56 -18.82 4.65
CA HIS A 173 0.11 -17.53 5.11
C HIS A 173 -0.99 -16.95 4.22
N VAL A 174 -1.72 -16.00 4.76
CA VAL A 174 -2.79 -15.30 4.04
C VAL A 174 -2.19 -14.14 3.26
N TRP A 175 -2.71 -13.92 2.05
CA TRP A 175 -2.23 -12.84 1.19
C TRP A 175 -3.38 -12.19 0.40
N VAL A 176 -3.19 -10.94 0.05
CA VAL A 176 -4.01 -10.16 -0.90
C VAL A 176 -3.07 -9.63 -1.97
N ASP A 177 -3.43 -9.73 -3.22
CA ASP A 177 -2.61 -9.26 -4.34
C ASP A 177 -3.50 -8.70 -5.46
N VAL A 178 -2.87 -7.99 -6.39
CA VAL A 178 -3.51 -7.49 -7.61
C VAL A 178 -3.09 -8.36 -8.79
N ASP A 179 -4.03 -8.73 -9.66
CA ASP A 179 -3.74 -9.50 -10.89
C ASP A 179 -2.99 -8.63 -11.91
N GLY A 180 -1.66 -8.59 -11.78
CA GLY A 180 -0.79 -7.84 -12.68
C GLY A 180 -0.89 -8.33 -14.12
N SER A 181 -1.04 -9.65 -14.31
CA SER A 181 -1.23 -10.25 -15.63
C SER A 181 -2.55 -9.82 -16.27
N ALA A 182 -3.66 -9.78 -15.50
CA ALA A 182 -4.94 -9.25 -15.99
C ALA A 182 -4.81 -7.78 -16.43
N GLY A 183 -4.12 -6.95 -15.62
CA GLY A 183 -3.90 -5.55 -15.96
C GLY A 183 -3.17 -5.35 -17.29
N THR A 184 -2.08 -6.07 -17.50
CA THR A 184 -1.34 -5.95 -18.75
C THR A 184 -2.03 -6.63 -19.94
N ARG A 185 -2.90 -7.64 -19.70
CA ARG A 185 -3.83 -8.12 -20.74
C ARG A 185 -4.77 -7.02 -21.20
N LEU A 186 -5.39 -6.29 -20.27
CA LEU A 186 -6.26 -5.15 -20.60
C LEU A 186 -5.51 -4.08 -21.41
N ALA A 187 -4.31 -3.70 -20.97
CA ALA A 187 -3.48 -2.71 -21.65
C ALA A 187 -3.10 -3.16 -23.08
N THR A 188 -2.66 -4.41 -23.23
CA THR A 188 -2.24 -4.95 -24.52
C THR A 188 -3.43 -5.10 -25.47
N GLN A 189 -4.56 -5.61 -24.98
CA GLN A 189 -5.78 -5.77 -25.78
C GLN A 189 -6.32 -4.41 -26.25
N HIS A 190 -6.32 -3.39 -25.37
CA HIS A 190 -6.69 -2.04 -25.75
C HIS A 190 -5.87 -1.52 -26.94
N LEU A 191 -4.56 -1.73 -26.95
CA LEU A 191 -3.69 -1.33 -28.06
C LEU A 191 -3.98 -2.13 -29.35
N ILE A 192 -4.23 -3.43 -29.23
CA ILE A 192 -4.60 -4.29 -30.36
C ILE A 192 -5.94 -3.83 -30.97
N ASP A 193 -6.92 -3.53 -30.15
CA ASP A 193 -8.25 -3.05 -30.58
C ASP A 193 -8.16 -1.69 -31.29
N ARG A 194 -7.09 -0.91 -31.03
CA ARG A 194 -6.76 0.33 -31.75
C ARG A 194 -5.92 0.12 -33.00
N GLY A 195 -5.63 -1.13 -33.35
CA GLY A 195 -4.94 -1.51 -34.58
C GLY A 195 -3.42 -1.67 -34.46
N HIS A 196 -2.85 -1.59 -33.25
CA HIS A 196 -1.42 -1.81 -33.06
C HIS A 196 -1.08 -3.31 -33.15
N THR A 197 -0.07 -3.64 -33.96
CA THR A 197 0.42 -5.02 -34.13
C THR A 197 1.87 -5.19 -33.66
N ARG A 198 2.60 -4.10 -33.49
CA ARG A 198 4.00 -4.07 -33.03
C ARG A 198 4.03 -3.35 -31.68
N ILE A 199 3.69 -4.08 -30.62
CA ILE A 199 3.55 -3.56 -29.25
C ILE A 199 4.75 -4.03 -28.44
N ALA A 200 5.61 -3.10 -28.03
CA ALA A 200 6.77 -3.38 -27.21
C ALA A 200 6.42 -3.45 -25.73
N TRP A 201 7.19 -4.27 -25.00
CA TRP A 201 7.16 -4.38 -23.55
C TRP A 201 8.42 -3.78 -22.94
N ILE A 202 8.28 -2.92 -21.93
CA ILE A 202 9.37 -2.49 -21.05
C ILE A 202 8.98 -2.85 -19.62
N GLY A 203 9.79 -3.71 -18.99
CA GLY A 203 9.49 -4.17 -17.63
C GLY A 203 10.73 -4.43 -16.81
N TRP A 204 10.50 -4.95 -15.62
CA TRP A 204 11.52 -5.14 -14.61
C TRP A 204 12.44 -6.33 -14.92
N ARG A 205 13.53 -6.42 -14.19
CA ARG A 205 14.51 -7.51 -14.31
C ARG A 205 13.84 -8.86 -14.05
N LYS A 206 14.42 -9.92 -14.58
CA LYS A 206 13.86 -11.28 -14.56
C LYS A 206 13.71 -11.87 -13.14
N ASP A 207 14.43 -11.33 -12.18
CA ASP A 207 14.39 -11.70 -10.78
C ASP A 207 13.19 -11.10 -10.01
N SER A 208 12.37 -10.29 -10.69
CA SER A 208 11.11 -9.76 -10.14
C SER A 208 9.92 -10.65 -10.54
N PRO A 209 9.36 -11.45 -9.62
CA PRO A 209 8.17 -12.25 -9.90
C PRO A 209 6.97 -11.41 -10.33
N ILE A 210 6.77 -10.24 -9.70
CA ILE A 210 5.72 -9.26 -10.05
C ILE A 210 5.92 -8.78 -11.49
N GLY A 211 7.17 -8.48 -11.87
CA GLY A 211 7.50 -8.06 -13.23
C GLY A 211 7.22 -9.15 -14.27
N GLU A 212 7.51 -10.40 -13.96
CA GLU A 212 7.22 -11.54 -14.84
C GLU A 212 5.72 -11.84 -14.91
N ASP A 213 4.97 -11.67 -13.83
CA ASP A 213 3.50 -11.77 -13.85
C ASP A 213 2.89 -10.72 -14.79
N ARG A 214 3.26 -9.44 -14.65
CA ARG A 214 2.83 -8.37 -15.56
C ARG A 214 3.25 -8.67 -17.01
N ARG A 215 4.47 -9.15 -17.21
CA ARG A 215 4.95 -9.52 -18.55
C ARG A 215 4.14 -10.66 -19.17
N SER A 216 3.71 -11.62 -18.37
CA SER A 216 2.94 -12.77 -18.85
C SER A 216 1.61 -12.35 -19.50
N GLY A 217 0.97 -11.31 -18.99
CA GLY A 217 -0.26 -10.76 -19.54
C GLY A 217 -0.05 -10.17 -20.93
N TRP A 218 1.01 -9.35 -21.13
CA TRP A 218 1.39 -8.85 -22.43
C TRP A 218 1.71 -10.01 -23.41
N LEU A 219 2.58 -10.92 -22.99
CA LEU A 219 3.04 -12.04 -23.82
C LEU A 219 1.89 -12.92 -24.29
N SER A 220 1.02 -13.32 -23.37
CA SER A 220 -0.13 -14.18 -23.65
C SER A 220 -1.14 -13.50 -24.60
N THR A 221 -1.37 -12.20 -24.42
CA THR A 221 -2.30 -11.44 -25.28
C THR A 221 -1.74 -11.26 -26.69
N MET A 222 -0.45 -10.96 -26.83
CA MET A 222 0.22 -10.90 -28.14
C MET A 222 0.09 -12.25 -28.86
N HIS A 223 0.41 -13.35 -28.20
CA HIS A 223 0.35 -14.68 -28.80
C HIS A 223 -1.09 -15.09 -29.15
N ALA A 224 -2.06 -14.81 -28.29
CA ALA A 224 -3.48 -15.11 -28.54
C ALA A 224 -4.02 -14.41 -29.80
N ASN A 225 -3.46 -13.23 -30.13
CA ASN A 225 -3.80 -12.49 -31.34
C ASN A 225 -2.86 -12.78 -32.53
N GLY A 226 -1.98 -13.78 -32.43
CA GLY A 226 -1.06 -14.17 -33.51
C GLY A 226 0.05 -13.15 -33.79
N LEU A 227 0.36 -12.28 -32.81
CA LEU A 227 1.36 -11.21 -32.96
C LEU A 227 2.73 -11.66 -32.47
N SER A 228 3.79 -11.24 -33.20
CA SER A 228 5.17 -11.53 -32.79
C SER A 228 5.62 -10.68 -31.62
N THR A 229 6.39 -11.28 -30.74
CA THR A 229 7.04 -10.60 -29.61
C THR A 229 8.58 -10.54 -29.76
N THR A 230 9.10 -11.07 -30.86
CA THR A 230 10.54 -11.16 -31.11
C THR A 230 11.15 -9.75 -31.23
N GLY A 231 12.16 -9.47 -30.41
CA GLY A 231 12.83 -8.16 -30.36
C GLY A 231 11.99 -7.03 -29.75
N LEU A 232 10.80 -7.31 -29.23
CA LEU A 232 9.88 -6.31 -28.71
C LEU A 232 9.85 -6.25 -27.17
N ALA A 233 10.83 -6.76 -26.46
CA ALA A 233 10.83 -6.75 -25.00
C ALA A 233 12.18 -6.31 -24.44
N SER A 234 12.15 -5.42 -23.46
CA SER A 234 13.31 -4.99 -22.68
C SER A 234 13.05 -5.17 -21.17
N ARG A 235 14.11 -5.51 -20.41
CA ARG A 235 14.09 -5.66 -18.97
C ARG A 235 15.13 -4.76 -18.34
N VAL A 236 14.67 -3.86 -17.48
CA VAL A 236 15.48 -2.79 -16.91
C VAL A 236 15.17 -2.57 -15.43
N GLU A 237 15.89 -1.70 -14.77
CA GLU A 237 15.55 -1.18 -13.44
C GLU A 237 14.36 -0.23 -13.53
N ASP A 238 13.54 -0.18 -12.46
CA ASP A 238 12.32 0.65 -12.40
C ASP A 238 12.66 2.12 -12.13
N VAL A 239 13.39 2.73 -13.04
CA VAL A 239 13.74 4.15 -13.02
C VAL A 239 13.49 4.79 -14.39
N VAL A 240 13.15 6.09 -14.39
CA VAL A 240 12.80 6.83 -15.61
C VAL A 240 13.90 6.73 -16.68
N HIS A 241 15.16 6.86 -16.28
CA HIS A 241 16.30 6.81 -17.19
C HIS A 241 16.41 5.47 -17.93
N SER A 242 16.28 4.36 -17.21
CA SER A 242 16.31 3.02 -17.81
C SER A 242 15.15 2.78 -18.78
N GLY A 243 13.96 3.30 -18.44
CA GLY A 243 12.81 3.30 -19.37
C GLY A 243 13.10 4.07 -20.66
N ALA A 244 13.76 5.24 -20.54
CA ALA A 244 14.13 6.06 -21.69
C ALA A 244 15.17 5.38 -22.61
N GLU A 245 16.20 4.78 -22.03
CA GLU A 245 17.22 4.04 -22.80
C GLU A 245 16.60 2.83 -23.51
N ALA A 246 15.77 2.05 -22.82
CA ALA A 246 15.08 0.90 -23.41
C ALA A 246 14.15 1.32 -24.56
N ALA A 247 13.42 2.42 -24.39
CA ALA A 247 12.56 2.96 -25.44
C ALA A 247 13.38 3.39 -26.68
N ALA A 248 14.52 4.05 -26.47
CA ALA A 248 15.39 4.47 -27.57
C ALA A 248 15.88 3.29 -28.39
N VAL A 249 16.38 2.24 -27.74
CA VAL A 249 16.85 1.01 -28.40
C VAL A 249 15.73 0.32 -29.17
N LEU A 250 14.55 0.14 -28.53
CA LEU A 250 13.43 -0.53 -29.17
C LEU A 250 12.89 0.24 -30.38
N LEU A 251 12.86 1.57 -30.32
CA LEU A 251 12.47 2.42 -31.46
C LEU A 251 13.44 2.27 -32.64
N ASP A 252 14.73 2.17 -32.38
CA ASP A 252 15.76 2.06 -33.43
C ASP A 252 15.84 0.66 -34.04
N GLU A 253 15.67 -0.38 -33.23
CA GLU A 253 15.91 -1.78 -33.67
C GLU A 253 14.62 -2.49 -34.10
N SER A 254 13.48 -2.12 -33.53
CA SER A 254 12.24 -2.91 -33.62
C SER A 254 11.04 -2.12 -34.10
N GLU A 255 11.13 -0.80 -34.25
CA GLU A 255 10.09 0.09 -34.76
C GLU A 255 8.68 -0.22 -34.18
N PRO A 256 8.49 -0.28 -32.86
CA PRO A 256 7.18 -0.50 -32.27
C PRO A 256 6.25 0.68 -32.55
N THR A 257 4.96 0.42 -32.67
CA THR A 257 3.92 1.46 -32.77
C THR A 257 3.28 1.76 -31.42
N ALA A 258 3.52 0.93 -30.41
CA ALA A 258 3.02 1.10 -29.05
C ALA A 258 3.93 0.46 -28.01
N PHE A 259 3.83 0.96 -26.77
CA PHE A 259 4.52 0.43 -25.60
C PHE A 259 3.52 0.08 -24.49
N VAL A 260 3.74 -1.09 -23.85
CA VAL A 260 3.18 -1.45 -22.55
C VAL A 260 4.33 -1.48 -21.56
N CYS A 261 4.23 -0.69 -20.49
CA CYS A 261 5.26 -0.58 -19.46
C CYS A 261 4.81 -1.23 -18.17
N ALA A 262 5.76 -1.87 -17.46
CA ALA A 262 5.48 -2.51 -16.16
C ALA A 262 5.13 -1.51 -15.05
N SER A 263 5.46 -0.24 -15.22
CA SER A 263 5.13 0.86 -14.28
C SER A 263 4.97 2.18 -15.02
N ASP A 264 4.34 3.14 -14.37
CA ASP A 264 4.29 4.53 -14.86
C ASP A 264 5.69 5.17 -14.87
N THR A 265 6.58 4.76 -13.97
CA THR A 265 7.98 5.20 -13.93
C THR A 265 8.68 4.89 -15.26
N LEU A 266 8.55 3.66 -15.74
CA LEU A 266 9.13 3.25 -17.04
C LEU A 266 8.42 3.94 -18.21
N ALA A 267 7.09 4.09 -18.14
CA ALA A 267 6.31 4.81 -19.14
C ALA A 267 6.73 6.28 -19.26
N MET A 268 7.07 6.94 -18.16
CA MET A 268 7.63 8.29 -18.18
C MET A 268 8.96 8.36 -18.94
N GLY A 269 9.79 7.32 -18.82
CA GLY A 269 11.03 7.20 -19.63
C GLY A 269 10.71 7.11 -21.12
N VAL A 270 9.71 6.32 -21.51
CA VAL A 270 9.23 6.23 -22.90
C VAL A 270 8.77 7.60 -23.38
N LEU A 271 7.88 8.27 -22.61
CA LEU A 271 7.35 9.60 -22.97
C LEU A 271 8.48 10.65 -23.11
N HIS A 272 9.50 10.59 -22.25
CA HIS A 272 10.69 11.45 -22.36
C HIS A 272 11.44 11.21 -23.68
N THR A 273 11.66 9.96 -24.07
CA THR A 273 12.31 9.60 -25.36
C THR A 273 11.48 10.07 -26.56
N LEU A 274 10.16 9.90 -26.51
CA LEU A 274 9.27 10.37 -27.56
C LEU A 274 9.35 11.91 -27.71
N TRP A 275 9.37 12.63 -26.57
CA TRP A 275 9.53 14.09 -26.57
C TRP A 275 10.84 14.53 -27.22
N ILE A 276 11.98 13.91 -26.87
CA ILE A 276 13.28 14.19 -27.50
C ILE A 276 13.24 13.94 -29.01
N ARG A 277 12.56 12.88 -29.45
CA ARG A 277 12.44 12.50 -30.85
C ARG A 277 11.34 13.26 -31.60
N GLN A 278 10.64 14.18 -30.96
CA GLN A 278 9.52 14.93 -31.51
C GLN A 278 8.37 14.04 -32.00
N LEU A 279 8.19 12.87 -31.39
CA LEU A 279 7.07 11.96 -31.60
C LEU A 279 5.96 12.26 -30.61
N ALA A 280 4.72 12.36 -31.09
CA ALA A 280 3.58 12.66 -30.24
C ALA A 280 2.98 11.37 -29.65
N PRO A 281 2.94 11.23 -28.28
CA PRO A 281 2.28 10.11 -27.63
C PRO A 281 0.81 10.03 -28.06
N GLY A 282 0.29 8.82 -28.27
CA GLY A 282 -1.07 8.52 -28.68
C GLY A 282 -1.36 8.76 -30.16
N ARG A 283 -0.58 9.62 -30.85
CA ARG A 283 -0.73 9.86 -32.29
C ARG A 283 0.31 9.09 -33.11
N ASP A 284 1.58 9.23 -32.77
CA ASP A 284 2.67 8.62 -33.52
C ASP A 284 3.08 7.26 -32.87
N ILE A 285 3.14 7.22 -31.55
CA ILE A 285 3.43 6.04 -30.72
C ILE A 285 2.50 6.03 -29.53
N ALA A 286 1.76 4.95 -29.33
CA ALA A 286 0.92 4.78 -28.14
C ALA A 286 1.75 4.29 -26.93
N VAL A 287 1.37 4.76 -25.72
CA VAL A 287 2.05 4.39 -24.48
C VAL A 287 1.03 4.06 -23.39
N VAL A 288 1.19 2.90 -22.77
CA VAL A 288 0.38 2.48 -21.61
C VAL A 288 1.30 2.17 -20.45
N GLY A 289 1.04 2.77 -19.28
CA GLY A 289 1.71 2.55 -18.03
C GLY A 289 0.99 1.56 -17.10
N PHE A 290 1.46 1.49 -15.87
CA PHE A 290 0.86 0.70 -14.79
C PHE A 290 1.03 1.47 -13.46
N ASP A 291 0.02 1.44 -12.58
CA ASP A 291 -0.14 2.02 -11.25
C ASP A 291 -1.12 3.20 -11.21
N ASP A 292 -1.42 3.86 -12.33
CA ASP A 292 -2.24 5.08 -12.42
C ASP A 292 -1.83 6.13 -11.37
N SER A 293 -0.53 6.39 -11.33
CA SER A 293 0.11 7.32 -10.42
C SER A 293 -0.32 8.78 -10.70
N GLN A 294 -0.08 9.69 -9.74
CA GLN A 294 -0.39 11.11 -9.95
C GLN A 294 0.35 11.69 -11.16
N VAL A 295 1.56 11.21 -11.44
CA VAL A 295 2.34 11.65 -12.60
C VAL A 295 1.64 11.30 -13.91
N ALA A 296 0.98 10.14 -13.98
CA ALA A 296 0.19 9.75 -15.16
C ALA A 296 -0.93 10.75 -15.50
N GLN A 297 -1.46 11.44 -14.49
CA GLN A 297 -2.57 12.39 -14.66
C GLN A 297 -2.10 13.79 -15.06
N VAL A 298 -0.92 14.22 -14.60
CA VAL A 298 -0.42 15.58 -14.80
C VAL A 298 0.46 15.75 -16.05
N PHE A 299 0.83 14.65 -16.70
CA PHE A 299 1.56 14.73 -17.96
C PHE A 299 0.67 15.42 -19.03
N PRO A 300 1.20 16.33 -19.88
CA PRO A 300 0.40 17.14 -20.79
C PRO A 300 -0.57 16.37 -21.69
N VAL A 301 -0.26 15.12 -22.00
CA VAL A 301 -1.09 14.24 -22.84
C VAL A 301 -1.92 13.24 -21.99
N GLY A 302 -1.75 13.22 -20.66
CA GLY A 302 -2.35 12.20 -19.80
C GLY A 302 -1.92 10.77 -20.19
N LEU A 303 -1.32 10.04 -19.30
CA LEU A 303 -0.86 8.67 -19.56
C LEU A 303 -2.00 7.67 -19.31
N THR A 304 -2.38 6.91 -20.33
CA THR A 304 -3.20 5.69 -20.16
C THR A 304 -2.45 4.73 -19.24
N SER A 305 -3.09 4.28 -18.17
CA SER A 305 -2.41 3.44 -17.17
C SER A 305 -3.36 2.43 -16.54
N VAL A 306 -2.80 1.30 -16.13
CA VAL A 306 -3.51 0.27 -15.36
C VAL A 306 -3.60 0.73 -13.90
N ARG A 307 -4.84 0.89 -13.40
CA ARG A 307 -5.10 1.26 -12.01
C ARG A 307 -5.22 0.04 -11.14
N GLN A 308 -4.40 -0.01 -10.09
CA GLN A 308 -4.52 -0.99 -9.02
C GLN A 308 -5.60 -0.55 -8.02
N PRO A 309 -6.49 -1.47 -7.56
CA PRO A 309 -7.56 -1.18 -6.59
C PRO A 309 -6.97 -1.18 -5.16
N LEU A 310 -6.05 -0.25 -4.85
CA LEU A 310 -5.28 -0.26 -3.60
C LEU A 310 -6.16 -0.01 -2.36
N GLU A 311 -7.26 0.71 -2.52
CA GLU A 311 -8.27 0.92 -1.50
C GLU A 311 -8.93 -0.41 -1.12
N ASP A 312 -9.36 -1.20 -2.11
CA ASP A 312 -9.96 -2.53 -1.89
C ASP A 312 -8.93 -3.51 -1.32
N VAL A 313 -7.66 -3.43 -1.76
CA VAL A 313 -6.54 -4.21 -1.17
C VAL A 313 -6.42 -3.91 0.32
N ALA A 314 -6.40 -2.64 0.70
CA ALA A 314 -6.26 -2.23 2.10
C ALA A 314 -7.44 -2.72 2.96
N VAL A 315 -8.67 -2.53 2.48
CA VAL A 315 -9.90 -3.00 3.15
C VAL A 315 -9.86 -4.52 3.36
N GLU A 316 -9.47 -5.28 2.32
CA GLU A 316 -9.40 -6.74 2.39
C GLU A 316 -8.30 -7.22 3.35
N ILE A 317 -7.13 -6.58 3.35
CA ILE A 317 -6.06 -6.85 4.31
C ILE A 317 -6.54 -6.64 5.74
N VAL A 318 -7.16 -5.49 6.03
CA VAL A 318 -7.65 -5.17 7.39
C VAL A 318 -8.78 -6.10 7.81
N ARG A 319 -9.72 -6.42 6.90
CA ARG A 319 -10.78 -7.42 7.14
C ARG A 319 -10.19 -8.76 7.56
N THR A 320 -9.18 -9.20 6.84
CA THR A 320 -8.50 -10.48 7.08
C THR A 320 -7.71 -10.48 8.39
N LEU A 321 -6.97 -9.39 8.69
CA LEU A 321 -6.27 -9.24 9.97
C LEU A 321 -7.24 -9.29 11.16
N ARG A 322 -8.40 -8.65 11.06
CA ARG A 322 -9.44 -8.72 12.11
C ARG A 322 -9.93 -10.14 12.33
N ALA A 323 -10.15 -10.91 11.28
CA ALA A 323 -10.55 -12.32 11.39
C ALA A 323 -9.45 -13.13 12.11
N LEU A 324 -8.18 -12.97 11.73
CA LEU A 324 -7.04 -13.62 12.37
C LEU A 324 -6.93 -13.27 13.87
N LEU A 325 -7.02 -11.99 14.20
CA LEU A 325 -6.94 -11.49 15.58
C LEU A 325 -8.13 -11.93 16.45
N SER A 326 -9.29 -12.13 15.84
CA SER A 326 -10.49 -12.64 16.51
C SER A 326 -10.60 -14.16 16.49
N HIS A 327 -9.57 -14.86 16.00
CA HIS A 327 -9.54 -16.32 15.83
C HIS A 327 -10.73 -16.86 15.00
N GLN A 328 -11.22 -16.06 14.08
CA GLN A 328 -12.27 -16.46 13.15
C GLN A 328 -11.68 -17.16 11.92
N PRO A 329 -12.41 -18.06 11.28
CA PRO A 329 -11.97 -18.67 10.03
C PRO A 329 -11.74 -17.58 8.96
N VAL A 330 -10.64 -17.70 8.23
CA VAL A 330 -10.38 -16.87 7.05
C VAL A 330 -10.97 -17.60 5.84
N GLU A 331 -11.81 -16.92 5.06
CA GLU A 331 -12.57 -17.52 3.95
C GLU A 331 -11.68 -18.08 2.84
N ALA A 332 -10.64 -17.34 2.49
CA ALA A 332 -9.66 -17.75 1.48
C ALA A 332 -8.24 -17.41 1.95
N ARG A 333 -7.28 -18.25 1.59
CA ARG A 333 -5.86 -17.99 1.87
C ARG A 333 -5.27 -16.91 0.98
N GLY A 334 -5.77 -16.78 -0.22
CA GLY A 334 -5.34 -15.81 -1.20
C GLY A 334 -6.52 -15.10 -1.84
N VAL A 335 -6.44 -13.79 -1.92
CA VAL A 335 -7.40 -12.93 -2.63
C VAL A 335 -6.66 -12.20 -3.72
N LEU A 336 -7.14 -12.36 -4.96
CA LEU A 336 -6.59 -11.71 -6.13
C LEU A 336 -7.62 -10.70 -6.65
N LEU A 337 -7.25 -9.41 -6.64
CA LEU A 337 -8.11 -8.32 -7.05
C LEU A 337 -7.80 -7.90 -8.49
N GLU A 338 -8.84 -7.67 -9.28
CA GLU A 338 -8.71 -7.27 -10.68
C GLU A 338 -8.42 -5.77 -10.79
N PRO A 339 -7.37 -5.37 -11.52
CA PRO A 339 -7.12 -3.97 -11.84
C PRO A 339 -8.03 -3.48 -12.97
N SER A 340 -8.07 -2.17 -13.21
CA SER A 340 -8.81 -1.54 -14.30
C SER A 340 -7.89 -0.71 -15.19
N LEU A 341 -8.27 -0.49 -16.44
CA LEU A 341 -7.54 0.39 -17.36
C LEU A 341 -8.16 1.78 -17.37
N VAL A 342 -7.35 2.80 -17.10
CA VAL A 342 -7.74 4.22 -17.20
C VAL A 342 -7.19 4.78 -18.50
N ILE A 343 -8.08 4.95 -19.47
CA ILE A 343 -7.72 5.43 -20.82
C ILE A 343 -7.57 6.94 -20.80
N ARG A 344 -6.49 7.43 -21.40
CA ARG A 344 -6.17 8.85 -21.63
C ARG A 344 -5.59 9.04 -23.03
N GLU A 345 -5.03 10.22 -23.29
CA GLU A 345 -4.62 10.62 -24.64
C GLU A 345 -3.32 9.96 -25.12
N SER A 346 -2.55 9.27 -24.27
CA SER A 346 -1.29 8.62 -24.67
C SER A 346 -1.48 7.32 -25.45
N SER A 347 -2.73 6.86 -25.60
CA SER A 347 -3.01 5.64 -26.38
C SER A 347 -4.37 5.62 -27.05
#